data_5a1b00f1f9c5776cef1b6ab2504db85e
#
_entry.id   5a1b00f1f9c5776cef1b6ab2504db85e
#
_cell.length_a   1.000
_cell.length_b   1.000
_cell.length_c   1.000
_cell.angle_alpha   90.00
_cell.angle_beta   90.00
_cell.angle_gamma   90.00
#
_symmetry.space_group_name_H-M   'P 1'
#
loop_
_entity.id
_entity.type
_entity.pdbx_description
1 polymer ?
#
loop_
_entity_poly.entity_id
_entity_poly.type
_entity_poly.pdbx_seq_one_letter_code
_entity_poly.pdbx_strand_id
1 'polypeptide(L)'
;MPEATQSYATHRRFFPLFHFFAIPLLVINVIVRIIYAWMHRGARLVWWEIVVALALLGLGFAARVMSLTIQDRLIKLEETLRLQRCLPDDLRGRIGELSTGQLVSLRFCGDDEVAGLTRSVLDGKLKGRDEIKKQIKTWRPDNQRA
;
A
#
# COMPACT_ATOMS: atom_id res chain seq x y z
N MET A 1 -17.63 17.31 -7.02
CA MET A 1 -17.88 16.75 -5.68
C MET A 1 -16.79 17.29 -4.77
N PRO A 2 -17.09 17.79 -3.55
CA PRO A 2 -16.04 18.22 -2.65
C PRO A 2 -15.12 17.05 -2.34
N GLU A 3 -13.82 17.25 -2.54
CA GLU A 3 -12.80 16.25 -2.20
C GLU A 3 -12.88 15.98 -0.69
N ALA A 4 -13.13 14.71 -0.34
CA ALA A 4 -13.16 14.31 1.05
C ALA A 4 -11.79 14.57 1.67
N THR A 5 -11.73 15.36 2.73
CA THR A 5 -10.52 15.63 3.49
C THR A 5 -9.96 14.32 4.02
N GLN A 6 -8.81 13.89 3.49
CA GLN A 6 -8.12 12.73 4.01
C GLN A 6 -7.54 13.04 5.40
N SER A 7 -7.60 12.06 6.29
CA SER A 7 -7.02 12.11 7.63
C SER A 7 -6.38 10.75 7.96
N TYR A 8 -5.70 10.66 9.10
CA TYR A 8 -5.16 9.39 9.57
C TYR A 8 -6.22 8.26 9.62
N ALA A 9 -7.46 8.58 9.98
CA ALA A 9 -8.55 7.61 10.06
C ALA A 9 -9.09 7.17 8.69
N THR A 10 -9.03 8.04 7.67
CA THR A 10 -9.70 7.83 6.37
C THR A 10 -8.73 7.57 5.22
N HIS A 11 -7.41 7.49 5.49
CA HIS A 11 -6.40 7.36 4.43
C HIS A 11 -6.34 5.98 3.75
N ARG A 12 -6.99 4.93 4.32
CA ARG A 12 -7.01 3.60 3.71
C ARG A 12 -8.01 3.55 2.57
N ARG A 13 -7.56 3.19 1.37
CA ARG A 13 -8.43 2.93 0.23
C ARG A 13 -8.52 1.42 -0.03
N PHE A 14 -9.75 0.97 -0.25
CA PHE A 14 -10.04 -0.38 -0.75
C PHE A 14 -10.44 -0.27 -2.21
N PHE A 15 -9.89 -1.12 -3.05
CA PHE A 15 -10.36 -1.27 -4.43
C PHE A 15 -11.54 -2.26 -4.43
N PRO A 16 -12.81 -1.80 -4.61
CA PRO A 16 -13.99 -2.61 -4.33
C PRO A 16 -14.03 -3.90 -5.14
N LEU A 17 -13.73 -3.82 -6.44
CA LEU A 17 -13.74 -4.99 -7.34
C LEU A 17 -12.76 -6.08 -6.86
N PHE A 18 -11.59 -5.69 -6.35
CA PHE A 18 -10.59 -6.64 -5.87
C PHE A 18 -10.96 -7.22 -4.51
N HIS A 19 -11.24 -6.33 -3.51
CA HIS A 19 -11.39 -6.76 -2.13
C HIS A 19 -12.76 -7.39 -1.83
N PHE A 20 -13.83 -6.93 -2.49
CA PHE A 20 -15.20 -7.36 -2.17
C PHE A 20 -15.79 -8.29 -3.23
N PHE A 21 -15.17 -8.43 -4.40
CA PHE A 21 -15.64 -9.34 -5.43
C PHE A 21 -14.61 -10.40 -5.78
N ALA A 22 -13.45 -10.03 -6.33
CA ALA A 22 -12.51 -10.99 -6.90
C ALA A 22 -11.91 -11.94 -5.83
N ILE A 23 -11.37 -11.40 -4.73
CA ILE A 23 -10.75 -12.23 -3.68
C ILE A 23 -11.77 -13.13 -2.97
N PRO A 24 -12.93 -12.65 -2.50
CA PRO A 24 -13.94 -13.52 -1.92
C PRO A 24 -14.41 -14.62 -2.86
N LEU A 25 -14.63 -14.31 -4.14
CA LEU A 25 -15.04 -15.29 -5.14
C LEU A 25 -13.97 -16.38 -5.34
N LEU A 26 -12.69 -16.00 -5.43
CA LEU A 26 -11.59 -16.95 -5.56
C LEU A 26 -11.43 -17.83 -4.30
N VAL A 27 -11.62 -17.27 -3.12
CA VAL A 27 -11.60 -18.04 -1.85
C VAL A 27 -12.75 -19.03 -1.82
N ILE A 28 -13.97 -18.60 -2.16
CA ILE A 28 -15.15 -19.47 -2.26
C ILE A 28 -14.90 -20.61 -3.27
N ASN A 29 -14.32 -20.29 -4.44
CA ASN A 29 -13.98 -21.29 -5.44
C ASN A 29 -13.03 -22.36 -4.88
N VAL A 30 -11.98 -21.98 -4.15
CA VAL A 30 -11.07 -22.94 -3.49
C VAL A 30 -11.83 -23.84 -2.52
N ILE A 31 -12.69 -23.26 -1.66
CA ILE A 31 -13.47 -24.00 -0.66
C ILE A 31 -14.39 -25.01 -1.35
N VAL A 32 -15.13 -24.58 -2.38
CA VAL A 32 -16.03 -25.45 -3.16
C VAL A 32 -15.27 -26.60 -3.80
N ARG A 33 -14.09 -26.35 -4.39
CA ARG A 33 -13.26 -27.41 -4.98
C ARG A 33 -12.75 -28.41 -3.94
N ILE A 34 -12.37 -27.95 -2.76
CA ILE A 34 -11.96 -28.84 -1.66
C ILE A 34 -13.13 -29.71 -1.19
N ILE A 35 -14.32 -29.15 -0.98
CA ILE A 35 -15.52 -29.90 -0.57
C ILE A 35 -15.87 -30.92 -1.67
N TYR A 36 -15.86 -30.53 -2.92
CA TYR A 36 -16.15 -31.43 -4.05
C TYR A 36 -15.14 -32.58 -4.15
N ALA A 37 -13.86 -32.31 -3.93
CA ALA A 37 -12.81 -33.31 -3.91
C ALA A 37 -13.01 -34.32 -2.77
N TRP A 38 -13.46 -33.84 -1.62
CA TRP A 38 -13.73 -34.72 -0.47
C TRP A 38 -14.90 -35.65 -0.73
N MET A 39 -15.93 -35.18 -1.42
CA MET A 39 -17.10 -35.98 -1.80
C MET A 39 -16.79 -36.98 -2.93
N HIS A 40 -15.83 -36.68 -3.83
CA HIS A 40 -15.52 -37.46 -5.03
C HIS A 40 -14.07 -37.96 -5.05
N ARG A 41 -13.61 -38.62 -3.96
CA ARG A 41 -12.21 -38.98 -3.69
C ARG A 41 -11.48 -39.79 -4.77
N GLY A 42 -12.20 -40.46 -5.70
CA GLY A 42 -11.58 -41.31 -6.73
C GLY A 42 -11.23 -40.58 -8.04
N ALA A 43 -11.63 -39.33 -8.23
CA ALA A 43 -11.46 -38.62 -9.50
C ALA A 43 -10.15 -37.81 -9.50
N ARG A 44 -9.14 -38.24 -10.29
CA ARG A 44 -7.84 -37.55 -10.41
C ARG A 44 -7.99 -36.08 -10.87
N LEU A 45 -8.95 -35.80 -11.74
CA LEU A 45 -9.18 -34.47 -12.28
C LEU A 45 -9.58 -33.44 -11.22
N VAL A 46 -10.24 -33.88 -10.15
CA VAL A 46 -10.66 -33.00 -9.04
C VAL A 46 -9.45 -32.40 -8.30
N TRP A 47 -8.39 -33.16 -8.13
CA TRP A 47 -7.17 -32.66 -7.52
C TRP A 47 -6.48 -31.58 -8.38
N TRP A 48 -6.51 -31.76 -9.70
CA TRP A 48 -6.03 -30.76 -10.63
C TRP A 48 -6.82 -29.45 -10.55
N GLU A 49 -8.14 -29.53 -10.40
CA GLU A 49 -8.99 -28.34 -10.25
C GLU A 49 -8.68 -27.56 -8.97
N ILE A 50 -8.30 -28.23 -7.87
CA ILE A 50 -7.82 -27.54 -6.65
C ILE A 50 -6.52 -26.79 -6.93
N VAL A 51 -5.58 -27.42 -7.63
CA VAL A 51 -4.31 -26.77 -8.00
C VAL A 51 -4.56 -25.51 -8.82
N VAL A 52 -5.46 -25.59 -9.81
CA VAL A 52 -5.84 -24.44 -10.64
C VAL A 52 -6.51 -23.33 -9.79
N ALA A 53 -7.42 -23.70 -8.88
CA ALA A 53 -8.09 -22.75 -8.02
C ALA A 53 -7.10 -22.02 -7.10
N LEU A 54 -6.13 -22.73 -6.54
CA LEU A 54 -5.05 -22.14 -5.73
C LEU A 54 -4.11 -21.26 -6.57
N ALA A 55 -3.80 -21.67 -7.80
CA ALA A 55 -2.99 -20.88 -8.71
C ALA A 55 -3.67 -19.55 -9.07
N LEU A 56 -4.98 -19.55 -9.33
CA LEU A 56 -5.76 -18.35 -9.60
C LEU A 56 -5.81 -17.41 -8.38
N LEU A 57 -6.00 -17.95 -7.19
CA LEU A 57 -5.95 -17.17 -5.95
C LEU A 57 -4.56 -16.56 -5.76
N GLY A 58 -3.50 -17.36 -5.95
CA GLY A 58 -2.11 -16.90 -5.90
C GLY A 58 -1.81 -15.80 -6.92
N LEU A 59 -2.32 -15.95 -8.15
CA LEU A 59 -2.20 -14.92 -9.19
C LEU A 59 -2.85 -13.60 -8.77
N GLY A 60 -4.03 -13.65 -8.16
CA GLY A 60 -4.70 -12.46 -7.63
C GLY A 60 -3.86 -11.74 -6.57
N PHE A 61 -3.29 -12.46 -5.63
CA PHE A 61 -2.38 -11.89 -4.63
C PHE A 61 -1.09 -11.36 -5.27
N ALA A 62 -0.47 -12.10 -6.18
CA ALA A 62 0.74 -11.67 -6.87
C ALA A 62 0.51 -10.36 -7.64
N ALA A 63 -0.57 -10.24 -8.39
CA ALA A 63 -0.96 -9.02 -9.10
C ALA A 63 -1.10 -7.84 -8.14
N ARG A 64 -1.71 -8.04 -6.96
CA ARG A 64 -1.84 -6.99 -5.95
C ARG A 64 -0.50 -6.56 -5.39
N VAL A 65 0.36 -7.50 -5.01
CA VAL A 65 1.70 -7.22 -4.47
C VAL A 65 2.55 -6.47 -5.50
N MET A 66 2.54 -6.90 -6.76
CA MET A 66 3.27 -6.23 -7.85
C MET A 66 2.78 -4.79 -8.05
N SER A 67 1.46 -4.57 -8.07
CA SER A 67 0.85 -3.26 -8.20
C SER A 67 1.26 -2.33 -7.05
N LEU A 68 1.20 -2.80 -5.79
CA LEU A 68 1.63 -2.03 -4.62
C LEU A 68 3.13 -1.73 -4.65
N THR A 69 3.96 -2.66 -5.11
CA THR A 69 5.41 -2.46 -5.22
C THR A 69 5.75 -1.36 -6.23
N ILE A 70 5.10 -1.37 -7.39
CA ILE A 70 5.27 -0.32 -8.41
C ILE A 70 4.79 1.03 -7.86
N GLN A 71 3.64 1.04 -7.20
CA GLN A 71 3.10 2.24 -6.56
C GLN A 71 4.06 2.84 -5.52
N ASP A 72 4.64 2.02 -4.64
CA ASP A 72 5.59 2.48 -3.62
C ASP A 72 6.88 3.04 -4.25
N ARG A 73 7.33 2.47 -5.39
CA ARG A 73 8.48 3.00 -6.15
C ARG A 73 8.18 4.36 -6.79
N LEU A 74 6.99 4.51 -7.37
CA LEU A 74 6.56 5.78 -7.96
C LEU A 74 6.45 6.86 -6.88
N ILE A 75 5.78 6.56 -5.77
CA ILE A 75 5.67 7.48 -4.63
C ILE A 75 7.05 7.89 -4.11
N LYS A 76 7.99 6.93 -4.01
CA LYS A 76 9.36 7.22 -3.61
C LYS A 76 10.00 8.25 -4.54
N LEU A 77 9.86 8.10 -5.86
CA LEU A 77 10.41 9.04 -6.85
C LEU A 77 9.76 10.41 -6.71
N GLU A 78 8.44 10.48 -6.71
CA GLU A 78 7.66 11.72 -6.60
C GLU A 78 8.01 12.48 -5.32
N GLU A 79 8.05 11.78 -4.19
CA GLU A 79 8.33 12.40 -2.90
C GLU A 79 9.80 12.84 -2.78
N THR A 80 10.74 12.08 -3.36
CA THR A 80 12.14 12.51 -3.43
C THR A 80 12.28 13.81 -4.20
N LEU A 81 11.63 13.93 -5.37
CA LEU A 81 11.65 15.15 -6.18
C LEU A 81 10.96 16.33 -5.45
N ARG A 82 9.89 16.06 -4.73
CA ARG A 82 9.22 17.07 -3.92
C ARG A 82 10.11 17.56 -2.78
N LEU A 83 10.70 16.65 -2.01
CA LEU A 83 11.57 16.98 -0.89
C LEU A 83 12.81 17.76 -1.34
N GLN A 84 13.36 17.47 -2.52
CA GLN A 84 14.45 18.26 -3.10
C GLN A 84 14.07 19.73 -3.31
N ARG A 85 12.81 20.04 -3.55
CA ARG A 85 12.32 21.42 -3.75
C ARG A 85 11.92 22.10 -2.45
N CYS A 86 11.30 21.34 -1.51
CA CYS A 86 10.70 21.90 -0.30
C CYS A 86 11.65 21.92 0.91
N LEU A 87 12.69 21.07 0.93
CA LEU A 87 13.60 21.00 2.07
C LEU A 87 14.73 22.05 1.99
N PRO A 88 15.17 22.58 3.14
CA PRO A 88 16.37 23.39 3.22
C PRO A 88 17.63 22.57 2.90
N ASP A 89 18.72 23.23 2.53
CA ASP A 89 19.93 22.61 2.00
C ASP A 89 20.59 21.61 2.96
N ASP A 90 20.50 21.85 4.25
CA ASP A 90 21.03 20.96 5.31
C ASP A 90 20.32 19.59 5.34
N LEU A 91 19.07 19.52 4.92
CA LEU A 91 18.29 18.28 4.88
C LEU A 91 18.29 17.62 3.50
N ARG A 92 18.47 18.40 2.41
CA ARG A 92 18.45 17.89 1.03
C ARG A 92 19.47 16.77 0.81
N GLY A 93 20.68 16.94 1.30
CA GLY A 93 21.75 15.94 1.19
C GLY A 93 21.45 14.62 1.88
N ARG A 94 20.50 14.63 2.84
CA ARG A 94 20.13 13.48 3.66
C ARG A 94 18.86 12.75 3.20
N ILE A 95 18.21 13.17 2.13
CA ILE A 95 17.00 12.53 1.60
C ILE A 95 17.22 11.03 1.32
N GLY A 96 18.43 10.67 0.87
CA GLY A 96 18.81 9.28 0.59
C GLY A 96 18.81 8.35 1.83
N GLU A 97 18.84 8.89 3.04
CA GLU A 97 18.77 8.13 4.30
C GLU A 97 17.32 7.68 4.61
N LEU A 98 16.32 8.31 3.98
CA LEU A 98 14.91 7.99 4.22
C LEU A 98 14.53 6.67 3.54
N SER A 99 13.94 5.77 4.31
CA SER A 99 13.38 4.53 3.78
C SER A 99 12.14 4.81 2.91
N THR A 100 11.82 3.88 2.00
CA THR A 100 10.60 3.96 1.18
C THR A 100 9.34 4.14 2.05
N GLY A 101 9.27 3.44 3.20
CA GLY A 101 8.14 3.56 4.11
C GLY A 101 7.98 4.93 4.75
N GLN A 102 9.09 5.59 5.06
CA GLN A 102 9.11 6.95 5.60
C GLN A 102 8.67 7.95 4.53
N LEU A 103 9.18 7.84 3.29
CA LEU A 103 8.78 8.67 2.16
C LEU A 103 7.27 8.52 1.85
N VAL A 104 6.77 7.27 1.81
CA VAL A 104 5.34 6.97 1.64
C VAL A 104 4.48 7.60 2.74
N SER A 105 5.02 7.80 3.94
CA SER A 105 4.29 8.45 5.03
C SER A 105 4.38 9.97 4.96
N LEU A 106 5.54 10.52 4.61
CA LEU A 106 5.78 11.96 4.47
C LEU A 106 4.98 12.60 3.34
N ARG A 107 4.56 11.83 2.31
CA ARG A 107 3.76 12.36 1.19
C ARG A 107 2.45 13.01 1.61
N PHE A 108 1.89 12.59 2.76
CA PHE A 108 0.66 13.16 3.30
C PHE A 108 0.88 14.45 4.08
N CYS A 109 2.12 14.83 4.32
CA CYS A 109 2.51 16.02 5.05
C CYS A 109 2.43 17.26 4.15
N GLY A 110 1.89 18.36 4.64
CA GLY A 110 1.90 19.66 3.95
C GLY A 110 3.32 20.22 3.78
N ASP A 111 3.51 21.11 2.79
CA ASP A 111 4.84 21.68 2.50
C ASP A 111 5.37 22.59 3.61
N ASP A 112 4.46 23.16 4.40
CA ASP A 112 4.72 24.02 5.55
C ASP A 112 5.37 23.29 6.74
N GLU A 113 5.02 22.02 6.96
CA GLU A 113 5.52 21.23 8.09
C GLU A 113 6.52 20.13 7.69
N VAL A 114 6.69 19.85 6.39
CA VAL A 114 7.48 18.71 5.90
C VAL A 114 8.95 18.79 6.33
N ALA A 115 9.54 19.97 6.40
CA ALA A 115 10.94 20.14 6.82
C ALA A 115 11.15 19.73 8.29
N GLY A 116 10.28 20.16 9.20
CA GLY A 116 10.34 19.80 10.62
C GLY A 116 10.11 18.32 10.86
N LEU A 117 9.14 17.74 10.15
CA LEU A 117 8.82 16.31 10.27
C LEU A 117 9.95 15.44 9.69
N THR A 118 10.51 15.81 8.53
CA THR A 118 11.67 15.12 7.93
C THR A 118 12.87 15.14 8.85
N ARG A 119 13.17 16.27 9.50
CA ARG A 119 14.25 16.38 10.49
C ARG A 119 14.04 15.40 11.65
N SER A 120 12.83 15.32 12.19
CA SER A 120 12.48 14.39 13.28
C SER A 120 12.65 12.93 12.89
N VAL A 121 12.36 12.58 11.62
CA VAL A 121 12.56 11.24 11.07
C VAL A 121 14.05 10.93 10.92
N LEU A 122 14.84 11.85 10.35
CA LEU A 122 16.28 11.70 10.16
C LEU A 122 17.05 11.64 11.47
N ASP A 123 16.58 12.35 12.51
CA ASP A 123 17.13 12.30 13.86
C ASP A 123 16.73 11.01 14.62
N GLY A 124 15.97 10.11 14.02
CA GLY A 124 15.55 8.84 14.60
C GLY A 124 14.46 8.94 15.68
N LYS A 125 13.84 10.10 15.84
CA LYS A 125 12.72 10.33 16.79
C LYS A 125 11.43 9.65 16.34
N LEU A 126 11.24 9.52 15.02
CA LEU A 126 10.09 8.89 14.38
C LEU A 126 10.60 7.81 13.41
N LYS A 127 10.31 6.55 13.71
CA LYS A 127 10.79 5.40 12.91
C LYS A 127 9.69 4.73 12.12
N GLY A 128 8.51 4.60 12.72
CA GLY A 128 7.37 3.87 12.16
C GLY A 128 6.52 4.70 11.21
N ARG A 129 5.95 4.03 10.18
CA ARG A 129 5.01 4.69 9.24
C ARG A 129 3.84 5.36 9.95
N ASP A 130 3.28 4.70 10.96
CA ASP A 130 2.12 5.20 11.70
C ASP A 130 2.49 6.33 12.68
N GLU A 131 3.70 6.29 13.26
CA GLU A 131 4.23 7.36 14.10
C GLU A 131 4.34 8.67 13.30
N ILE A 132 4.94 8.60 12.09
CA ILE A 132 5.06 9.75 11.20
C ILE A 132 3.69 10.31 10.86
N LYS A 133 2.73 9.45 10.42
CA LYS A 133 1.39 9.89 10.03
C LYS A 133 0.61 10.54 11.17
N LYS A 134 0.77 10.08 12.41
CA LYS A 134 0.10 10.66 13.60
C LYS A 134 0.60 12.07 13.93
N GLN A 135 1.80 12.43 13.48
CA GLN A 135 2.38 13.77 13.72
C GLN A 135 1.96 14.80 12.66
N ILE A 136 1.38 14.36 11.54
CA ILE A 136 0.93 15.23 10.46
C ILE A 136 -0.29 16.03 10.92
N LYS A 137 -0.18 17.35 10.88
CA LYS A 137 -1.24 18.30 11.21
C LYS A 137 -1.98 18.75 9.95
N THR A 138 -1.23 19.10 8.91
CA THR A 138 -1.74 19.57 7.62
C THR A 138 -1.68 18.42 6.62
N TRP A 139 -2.82 17.74 6.41
CA TRP A 139 -2.90 16.60 5.51
C TRP A 139 -3.01 17.04 4.06
N ARG A 140 -2.09 16.56 3.23
CA ARG A 140 -2.16 16.66 1.78
C ARG A 140 -2.89 15.42 1.23
N PRO A 141 -4.06 15.58 0.58
CA PRO A 141 -4.80 14.45 0.05
C PRO A 141 -4.06 13.79 -1.13
N ASP A 142 -4.00 12.46 -1.13
CA ASP A 142 -3.50 11.66 -2.25
C ASP A 142 -4.68 10.92 -2.89
N ASN A 143 -5.21 11.49 -3.96
CA ASN A 143 -6.40 10.99 -4.65
C ASN A 143 -6.06 10.05 -5.84
N GLN A 144 -4.78 9.88 -6.19
CA GLN A 144 -4.35 9.10 -7.36
C GLN A 144 -3.97 7.64 -7.03
N ARG A 145 -4.17 7.22 -5.79
CA ARG A 145 -3.83 5.87 -5.34
C ARG A 145 -4.85 4.83 -5.82
N ALA A 146 -4.36 3.72 -6.40
CA ALA A 146 -5.14 2.53 -6.75
C ALA A 146 -5.51 1.66 -5.53
#